data_86713b94e7cacf844d27fdd9fc225c52
#
_entry.id   86713b94e7cacf844d27fdd9fc225c52
#
_cell.length_a   1.000
_cell.length_b   1.000
_cell.length_c   1.000
_cell.angle_alpha   90.00
_cell.angle_beta   90.00
_cell.angle_gamma   90.00
#
_symmetry.space_group_name_H-M   'P 1'
#
loop_
_entity.id
_entity.type
_entity.pdbx_description
1 polymer ?
#
loop_
_entity_poly.entity_id
_entity_poly.type
_entity_poly.pdbx_seq_one_letter_code
_entity_poly.pdbx_strand_id
1 'polypeptide(L)'
;ARMKKLKYIIVLLTLAAIALCACSQTPLQRALSTIKSEFGIDLKNESITVERLAYTYDDGNIFGEGFAAYKISFTQDASAHFAGLDTTPDINADDGIDLARQNGVELPAAPDGTPFAYKSENQGLNRVFLLYYSTENTAYLITLDA
;
A
#
# COMPACT_ATOMS: atom_id res chain seq x y z
N ALA A 1 4.28 40.24 30.44
CA ALA A 1 4.32 38.83 30.87
C ALA A 1 3.21 37.98 30.25
N ARG A 2 1.98 38.48 30.08
CA ARG A 2 0.89 37.73 29.41
C ARG A 2 1.15 37.42 27.93
N MET A 3 1.71 38.37 27.16
CA MET A 3 1.96 38.19 25.73
C MET A 3 3.08 37.18 25.41
N LYS A 4 4.10 37.06 26.26
CA LYS A 4 5.13 36.05 26.12
C LYS A 4 4.60 34.62 26.32
N LYS A 5 3.77 34.43 27.35
CA LYS A 5 3.12 33.13 27.61
C LYS A 5 2.17 32.72 26.49
N LEU A 6 1.42 33.66 25.91
CA LEU A 6 0.53 33.39 24.79
C LEU A 6 1.28 32.98 23.54
N LYS A 7 2.42 33.61 23.24
CA LYS A 7 3.29 33.22 22.11
C LYS A 7 3.83 31.80 22.26
N TYR A 8 4.24 31.39 23.45
CA TYR A 8 4.70 30.01 23.71
C TYR A 8 3.59 28.98 23.55
N ILE A 9 2.37 29.32 24.00
CA ILE A 9 1.21 28.42 23.83
C ILE A 9 0.86 28.24 22.37
N ILE A 10 0.89 29.29 21.56
CA ILE A 10 0.60 29.22 20.11
C ILE A 10 1.67 28.40 19.38
N VAL A 11 2.95 28.59 19.70
CA VAL A 11 4.06 27.80 19.12
C VAL A 11 3.95 26.33 19.50
N LEU A 12 3.57 26.02 20.74
CA LEU A 12 3.39 24.65 21.19
C LEU A 12 2.21 23.95 20.50
N LEU A 13 1.11 24.66 20.29
CA LEU A 13 -0.08 24.17 19.60
C LEU A 13 0.20 23.93 18.11
N THR A 14 0.97 24.79 17.45
CA THR A 14 1.35 24.60 16.04
C THR A 14 2.32 23.43 15.87
N LEU A 15 3.27 23.24 16.78
CA LEU A 15 4.17 22.08 16.79
C LEU A 15 3.41 20.77 17.03
N ALA A 16 2.43 20.75 17.93
CA ALA A 16 1.58 19.58 18.16
C ALA A 16 0.71 19.26 16.94
N ALA A 17 0.16 20.26 16.26
CA ALA A 17 -0.62 20.06 15.02
C ALA A 17 0.24 19.48 13.87
N ILE A 18 1.47 19.95 13.70
CA ILE A 18 2.42 19.44 12.71
C ILE A 18 2.80 17.98 13.03
N ALA A 19 3.03 17.65 14.30
CA ALA A 19 3.33 16.28 14.71
C ALA A 19 2.15 15.32 14.48
N LEU A 20 0.92 15.75 14.73
CA LEU A 20 -0.30 14.97 14.46
C LEU A 20 -0.52 14.75 12.95
N CYS A 21 -0.26 15.74 12.10
CA CYS A 21 -0.34 15.61 10.65
C CYS A 21 0.74 14.69 10.08
N ALA A 22 1.93 14.62 10.69
CA ALA A 22 3.02 13.73 10.28
C ALA A 22 2.76 12.24 10.58
N CYS A 23 1.82 11.92 11.49
CA CYS A 23 1.48 10.54 11.87
C CYS A 23 0.44 9.90 10.94
N SER A 24 -0.27 10.66 10.09
CA SER A 24 -1.26 10.13 9.15
C SER A 24 -0.69 10.02 7.75
N GLN A 25 -0.46 8.80 7.28
CA GLN A 25 -0.03 8.54 5.90
C GLN A 25 -1.22 8.60 4.94
N THR A 26 -1.01 9.26 3.78
CA THR A 26 -1.97 9.20 2.67
C THR A 26 -1.99 7.79 2.06
N PRO A 27 -3.05 7.40 1.32
CA PRO A 27 -3.06 6.14 0.58
C PRO A 27 -1.85 5.99 -0.35
N LEU A 28 -1.43 7.05 -1.02
CA LEU A 28 -0.21 7.08 -1.85
C LEU A 28 1.03 6.72 -1.03
N GLN A 29 1.27 7.41 0.07
CA GLN A 29 2.45 7.19 0.91
C GLN A 29 2.47 5.77 1.49
N ARG A 30 1.32 5.28 1.93
CA ARG A 30 1.19 3.94 2.50
C ARG A 30 1.45 2.85 1.48
N ALA A 31 0.86 2.95 0.28
CA ALA A 31 1.08 2.00 -0.80
C ALA A 31 2.55 1.98 -1.23
N LEU A 32 3.15 3.14 -1.47
CA LEU A 32 4.54 3.23 -1.92
C LEU A 32 5.53 2.74 -0.86
N SER A 33 5.30 3.05 0.41
CA SER A 33 6.17 2.58 1.49
C SER A 33 6.08 1.06 1.68
N THR A 34 4.91 0.48 1.54
CA THR A 34 4.70 -0.98 1.60
C THR A 34 5.43 -1.68 0.45
N ILE A 35 5.27 -1.20 -0.77
CA ILE A 35 5.95 -1.78 -1.95
C ILE A 35 7.47 -1.71 -1.79
N LYS A 36 7.99 -0.60 -1.28
CA LYS A 36 9.42 -0.44 -1.05
C LYS A 36 9.94 -1.36 0.06
N SER A 37 9.25 -1.41 1.20
CA SER A 37 9.67 -2.23 2.33
C SER A 37 9.55 -3.73 2.06
N GLU A 38 8.50 -4.16 1.39
CA GLU A 38 8.23 -5.58 1.15
C GLU A 38 8.97 -6.13 -0.07
N PHE A 39 9.08 -5.35 -1.15
CA PHE A 39 9.59 -5.83 -2.43
C PHE A 39 10.84 -5.09 -2.93
N GLY A 40 11.28 -4.05 -2.24
CA GLY A 40 12.47 -3.28 -2.62
C GLY A 40 12.29 -2.40 -3.86
N ILE A 41 11.06 -2.17 -4.30
CA ILE A 41 10.73 -1.35 -5.47
C ILE A 41 10.48 0.09 -5.03
N ASP A 42 11.32 1.02 -5.48
CA ASP A 42 11.19 2.44 -5.18
C ASP A 42 10.45 3.16 -6.31
N LEU A 43 9.23 3.58 -6.05
CA LEU A 43 8.35 4.26 -7.00
C LEU A 43 8.18 5.76 -6.71
N LYS A 44 8.92 6.33 -5.78
CA LYS A 44 8.72 7.72 -5.32
C LYS A 44 8.92 8.77 -6.41
N ASN A 45 9.70 8.49 -7.46
CA ASN A 45 9.98 9.42 -8.56
C ASN A 45 9.01 9.23 -9.75
N GLU A 46 8.09 8.29 -9.66
CA GLU A 46 7.10 8.03 -10.70
C GLU A 46 5.88 8.96 -10.57
N SER A 47 5.29 9.31 -11.71
CA SER A 47 4.02 10.04 -11.76
C SER A 47 2.88 9.04 -11.58
N ILE A 48 2.29 9.01 -10.38
CA ILE A 48 1.39 7.95 -9.94
C ILE A 48 0.10 8.53 -9.37
N THR A 49 -1.01 7.85 -9.63
CA THR A 49 -2.29 8.04 -8.92
C THR A 49 -2.60 6.78 -8.13
N VAL A 50 -2.92 6.91 -6.85
CA VAL A 50 -3.30 5.79 -5.99
C VAL A 50 -4.74 5.95 -5.54
N GLU A 51 -5.54 4.92 -5.82
CA GLU A 51 -6.91 4.78 -5.34
C GLU A 51 -6.96 3.67 -4.29
N ARG A 52 -7.49 3.98 -3.12
CA ARG A 52 -7.73 2.98 -2.08
C ARG A 52 -9.06 2.29 -2.34
N LEU A 53 -9.02 1.01 -2.69
CA LEU A 53 -10.20 0.20 -2.98
C LEU A 53 -10.89 -0.33 -1.72
N ALA A 54 -10.09 -0.67 -0.70
CA ALA A 54 -10.58 -1.09 0.60
C ALA A 54 -9.53 -0.80 1.68
N TYR A 55 -10.00 -0.60 2.89
CA TYR A 55 -9.14 -0.38 4.05
C TYR A 55 -9.92 -0.67 5.33
N THR A 56 -9.57 -1.76 6.00
CA THR A 56 -10.24 -2.19 7.24
C THR A 56 -9.34 -2.11 8.47
N TYR A 57 -8.11 -1.62 8.32
CA TYR A 57 -7.24 -1.38 9.47
C TYR A 57 -7.86 -0.31 10.36
N ASP A 58 -8.02 -0.63 11.63
CA ASP A 58 -8.52 0.29 12.63
C ASP A 58 -7.35 0.88 13.42
N ASP A 59 -7.29 2.21 13.54
CA ASP A 59 -6.27 2.92 14.32
C ASP A 59 -6.30 2.52 15.81
N GLY A 60 -7.44 2.01 16.32
CA GLY A 60 -7.59 1.43 17.64
C GLY A 60 -7.18 -0.04 17.75
N ASN A 61 -6.85 -0.70 16.65
CA ASN A 61 -6.46 -2.10 16.64
C ASN A 61 -4.98 -2.27 17.01
N ILE A 62 -4.72 -2.62 18.26
CA ILE A 62 -3.37 -2.82 18.79
C ILE A 62 -2.67 -4.07 18.20
N PHE A 63 -3.39 -4.97 17.55
CA PHE A 63 -2.85 -6.18 16.93
C PHE A 63 -2.47 -6.00 15.47
N GLY A 64 -2.78 -4.84 14.87
CA GLY A 64 -2.46 -4.53 13.48
C GLY A 64 -3.25 -5.37 12.46
N GLU A 65 -4.35 -5.98 12.86
CA GLU A 65 -5.19 -6.78 11.96
C GLU A 65 -5.95 -5.88 10.98
N GLY A 66 -6.07 -6.34 9.76
CA GLY A 66 -6.83 -5.62 8.75
C GLY A 66 -6.53 -6.07 7.33
N PHE A 67 -7.27 -5.49 6.41
CA PHE A 67 -7.14 -5.70 4.97
C PHE A 67 -7.05 -4.35 4.27
N ALA A 68 -6.21 -4.24 3.25
CA ALA A 68 -6.19 -3.09 2.35
C ALA A 68 -5.94 -3.53 0.91
N ALA A 69 -6.53 -2.80 -0.01
CA ALA A 69 -6.28 -2.95 -1.44
C ALA A 69 -6.14 -1.59 -2.09
N TYR A 70 -5.14 -1.44 -2.95
CA TYR A 70 -4.81 -0.20 -3.65
C TYR A 70 -4.68 -0.45 -5.14
N LYS A 71 -5.23 0.47 -5.93
CA LYS A 71 -5.01 0.56 -7.37
C LYS A 71 -4.00 1.68 -7.64
N ILE A 72 -2.91 1.35 -8.30
CA ILE A 72 -1.80 2.26 -8.58
C ILE A 72 -1.70 2.44 -10.09
N SER A 73 -2.06 3.62 -10.58
CA SER A 73 -2.05 3.95 -12.00
C SER A 73 -0.82 4.80 -12.32
N PHE A 74 -0.06 4.39 -13.33
CA PHE A 74 1.15 5.08 -13.77
C PHE A 74 0.88 5.91 -15.02
N THR A 75 1.41 7.12 -15.07
CA THR A 75 1.31 7.99 -16.26
C THR A 75 2.25 7.53 -17.37
N GLN A 76 3.44 7.04 -17.00
CA GLN A 76 4.43 6.50 -17.94
C GLN A 76 4.60 5.00 -17.75
N ASP A 77 5.10 4.29 -18.75
CA ASP A 77 5.33 2.85 -18.69
C ASP A 77 6.21 2.49 -17.48
N ALA A 78 5.63 1.74 -16.56
CA ALA A 78 6.29 1.30 -15.34
C ALA A 78 6.77 -0.17 -15.39
N SER A 79 6.66 -0.84 -16.52
CA SER A 79 6.94 -2.27 -16.67
C SER A 79 8.35 -2.66 -16.22
N ALA A 80 9.34 -1.77 -16.38
CA ALA A 80 10.72 -2.03 -15.97
C ALA A 80 10.86 -2.24 -14.45
N HIS A 81 10.01 -1.61 -13.63
CA HIS A 81 10.03 -1.81 -12.18
C HIS A 81 9.55 -3.19 -11.75
N PHE A 82 8.77 -3.86 -12.60
CA PHE A 82 8.12 -5.14 -12.30
C PHE A 82 8.70 -6.32 -13.08
N ALA A 83 9.72 -6.08 -13.92
CA ALA A 83 10.28 -7.09 -14.81
C ALA A 83 11.07 -8.21 -14.11
N GLY A 84 11.50 -8.06 -12.90
CA GLY A 84 12.32 -9.03 -12.17
C GLY A 84 11.65 -9.55 -10.90
N LEU A 85 10.33 -9.59 -10.85
CA LEU A 85 9.63 -10.08 -9.67
C LEU A 85 9.84 -11.59 -9.51
N ASP A 86 10.26 -11.99 -8.32
CA ASP A 86 10.38 -13.40 -7.95
C ASP A 86 9.00 -14.01 -7.75
N THR A 87 8.74 -15.09 -8.46
CA THR A 87 7.52 -15.89 -8.28
C THR A 87 7.78 -17.00 -7.26
N THR A 88 6.87 -17.17 -6.33
CA THR A 88 6.92 -18.28 -5.38
C THR A 88 6.24 -19.51 -6.01
N PRO A 89 6.84 -20.72 -5.95
CA PRO A 89 6.16 -21.93 -6.38
C PRO A 89 4.80 -22.08 -5.67
N ASP A 90 3.81 -22.59 -6.38
CA ASP A 90 2.45 -22.88 -5.90
C ASP A 90 1.59 -21.64 -5.58
N ILE A 91 2.10 -20.42 -5.83
CA ILE A 91 1.34 -19.16 -5.70
C ILE A 91 1.30 -18.50 -7.07
N ASN A 92 0.16 -17.92 -7.43
CA ASN A 92 0.00 -17.19 -8.68
C ASN A 92 -0.78 -15.87 -8.49
N ALA A 93 -0.92 -15.09 -9.57
CA ALA A 93 -1.62 -13.81 -9.51
C ALA A 93 -3.11 -13.96 -9.13
N ASP A 94 -3.74 -15.07 -9.49
CA ASP A 94 -5.14 -15.33 -9.17
C ASP A 94 -5.36 -15.51 -7.66
N ASP A 95 -4.36 -16.00 -6.93
CA ASP A 95 -4.44 -16.11 -5.47
C ASP A 95 -4.59 -14.73 -4.81
N GLY A 96 -3.93 -13.72 -5.34
CA GLY A 96 -4.10 -12.32 -4.88
C GLY A 96 -5.48 -11.77 -5.21
N ILE A 97 -5.99 -12.06 -6.40
CA ILE A 97 -7.34 -11.67 -6.82
C ILE A 97 -8.39 -12.34 -5.92
N ASP A 98 -8.22 -13.62 -5.62
CA ASP A 98 -9.12 -14.37 -4.73
C ASP A 98 -9.09 -13.83 -3.29
N LEU A 99 -7.91 -13.47 -2.79
CA LEU A 99 -7.79 -12.83 -1.49
C LEU A 99 -8.56 -11.49 -1.44
N ALA A 100 -8.44 -10.68 -2.47
CA ALA A 100 -9.19 -9.44 -2.59
C ALA A 100 -10.70 -9.69 -2.62
N ARG A 101 -11.15 -10.67 -3.42
CA ARG A 101 -12.57 -11.04 -3.52
C ARG A 101 -13.13 -11.52 -2.19
N GLN A 102 -12.41 -12.32 -1.45
CA GLN A 102 -12.81 -12.78 -0.10
C GLN A 102 -13.02 -11.62 0.87
N ASN A 103 -12.39 -10.48 0.63
CA ASN A 103 -12.49 -9.27 1.43
C ASN A 103 -13.34 -8.17 0.75
N GLY A 104 -14.18 -8.53 -0.23
CA GLY A 104 -15.16 -7.65 -0.83
C GLY A 104 -14.66 -6.77 -1.96
N VAL A 105 -13.47 -7.03 -2.50
CA VAL A 105 -12.89 -6.26 -3.61
C VAL A 105 -12.81 -7.12 -4.87
N GLU A 106 -13.51 -6.71 -5.92
CA GLU A 106 -13.40 -7.33 -7.24
C GLU A 106 -12.29 -6.63 -8.06
N LEU A 107 -11.25 -7.38 -8.39
CA LEU A 107 -10.19 -6.94 -9.28
C LEU A 107 -10.40 -7.50 -10.69
N PRO A 108 -9.92 -6.80 -11.74
CA PRO A 108 -9.91 -7.38 -13.09
C PRO A 108 -9.12 -8.69 -13.12
N ALA A 109 -9.54 -9.62 -13.97
CA ALA A 109 -8.80 -10.86 -14.19
C ALA A 109 -7.37 -10.56 -14.67
N ALA A 110 -6.38 -11.26 -14.09
CA ALA A 110 -5.00 -11.09 -14.49
C ALA A 110 -4.77 -11.73 -15.86
N PRO A 111 -4.21 -10.99 -16.84
CA PRO A 111 -3.75 -11.60 -18.08
C PRO A 111 -2.70 -12.69 -17.82
N ASP A 112 -2.59 -13.65 -18.73
CA ASP A 112 -1.54 -14.66 -18.67
C ASP A 112 -0.16 -13.99 -18.65
N GLY A 113 0.72 -14.45 -17.76
CA GLY A 113 2.05 -13.89 -17.60
C GLY A 113 2.11 -12.57 -16.83
N THR A 114 1.05 -12.20 -16.11
CA THR A 114 1.06 -11.02 -15.24
C THR A 114 2.18 -11.12 -14.21
N PRO A 115 3.14 -10.17 -14.20
CA PRO A 115 4.14 -10.10 -13.13
C PRO A 115 3.48 -9.92 -11.77
N PHE A 116 3.93 -10.72 -10.80
CA PHE A 116 3.45 -10.58 -9.43
C PHE A 116 4.56 -10.90 -8.43
N ALA A 117 4.43 -10.34 -7.23
CA ALA A 117 5.24 -10.68 -6.09
C ALA A 117 4.34 -11.03 -4.91
N TYR A 118 4.82 -11.92 -4.07
CA TYR A 118 4.12 -12.41 -2.89
C TYR A 118 5.07 -12.50 -1.71
N LYS A 119 4.60 -12.06 -0.56
CA LYS A 119 5.25 -12.32 0.72
C LYS A 119 4.25 -12.76 1.76
N SER A 120 4.65 -13.68 2.61
CA SER A 120 3.88 -14.06 3.78
C SER A 120 4.77 -14.08 5.02
N GLU A 121 4.19 -13.68 6.14
CA GLU A 121 4.81 -13.72 7.45
C GLU A 121 3.81 -14.34 8.44
N ASN A 122 4.29 -14.64 9.65
CA ASN A 122 3.46 -15.18 10.71
C ASN A 122 2.67 -16.43 10.28
N GLN A 123 3.37 -17.41 9.70
CA GLN A 123 2.79 -18.69 9.23
C GLN A 123 1.69 -18.53 8.18
N GLY A 124 1.78 -17.50 7.33
CA GLY A 124 0.81 -17.22 6.27
C GLY A 124 -0.41 -16.43 6.73
N LEU A 125 -0.45 -15.97 7.97
CA LEU A 125 -1.51 -15.08 8.45
C LEU A 125 -1.38 -13.68 7.85
N ASN A 126 -0.17 -13.19 7.69
CA ASN A 126 0.12 -11.91 7.05
C ASN A 126 0.56 -12.16 5.61
N ARG A 127 -0.13 -11.56 4.65
CA ARG A 127 0.12 -11.75 3.22
C ARG A 127 0.10 -10.43 2.48
N VAL A 128 1.04 -10.30 1.55
CA VAL A 128 1.11 -9.13 0.65
C VAL A 128 1.25 -9.64 -0.79
N PHE A 129 0.39 -9.14 -1.67
CA PHE A 129 0.46 -9.37 -3.11
C PHE A 129 0.69 -8.05 -3.84
N LEU A 130 1.55 -8.07 -4.85
CA LEU A 130 1.74 -6.98 -5.79
C LEU A 130 1.58 -7.55 -7.20
N LEU A 131 0.59 -7.08 -7.95
CA LEU A 131 0.30 -7.50 -9.32
C LEU A 131 0.49 -6.30 -10.25
N TYR A 132 1.11 -6.51 -11.41
CA TYR A 132 1.24 -5.46 -12.42
C TYR A 132 0.59 -5.86 -13.74
N TYR A 133 -0.44 -5.14 -14.13
CA TYR A 133 -1.16 -5.33 -15.38
C TYR A 133 -0.56 -4.40 -16.44
N SER A 134 0.32 -4.96 -17.30
CA SER A 134 1.11 -4.19 -18.25
C SER A 134 0.27 -3.47 -19.32
N THR A 135 -0.81 -4.09 -19.77
CA THR A 135 -1.72 -3.47 -20.76
C THR A 135 -2.41 -2.22 -20.26
N GLU A 136 -2.69 -2.16 -18.97
CA GLU A 136 -3.35 -1.01 -18.32
C GLU A 136 -2.34 -0.08 -17.64
N ASN A 137 -1.07 -0.47 -17.57
CA ASN A 137 -0.01 0.23 -16.83
C ASN A 137 -0.44 0.53 -15.39
N THR A 138 -1.00 -0.48 -14.74
CA THR A 138 -1.63 -0.39 -13.42
C THR A 138 -1.15 -1.53 -12.53
N ALA A 139 -0.76 -1.21 -11.30
CA ALA A 139 -0.45 -2.20 -10.28
C ALA A 139 -1.55 -2.27 -9.23
N TYR A 140 -1.72 -3.44 -8.64
CA TYR A 140 -2.59 -3.67 -7.50
C TYR A 140 -1.76 -4.17 -6.31
N LEU A 141 -1.91 -3.53 -5.19
CA LEU A 141 -1.31 -3.92 -3.91
C LEU A 141 -2.41 -4.42 -2.99
N ILE A 142 -2.26 -5.63 -2.47
CA ILE A 142 -3.23 -6.30 -1.61
C ILE A 142 -2.52 -6.73 -0.35
N THR A 143 -3.00 -6.30 0.81
CA THR A 143 -2.40 -6.63 2.11
C THR A 143 -3.45 -7.21 3.05
N LEU A 144 -3.07 -8.27 3.74
CA LEU A 144 -3.86 -8.85 4.82
C LEU A 144 -2.95 -9.13 6.01
N ASP A 145 -3.32 -8.61 7.15
CA ASP A 145 -2.72 -8.90 8.45
C ASP A 145 -3.82 -9.49 9.37
N ALA A 146 -3.60 -10.70 9.84
CA ALA A 146 -4.58 -11.43 10.64
C ALA A 146 -4.03 -11.87 12.02
#